data_75ad22a30f2645012d8fba54fd3d9fd7
#
_entry.id   75ad22a30f2645012d8fba54fd3d9fd7
#
_cell.length_a   1.000
_cell.length_b   1.000
_cell.length_c   1.000
_cell.angle_alpha   90.00
_cell.angle_beta   90.00
_cell.angle_gamma   90.00
#
_symmetry.space_group_name_H-M   'P 1'
#
loop_
_entity.id
_entity.type
_entity.pdbx_description
1 polymer ?
#
loop_
_entity_poly.entity_id
_entity_poly.type
_entity_poly.pdbx_seq_one_letter_code
_entity_poly.pdbx_strand_id
1 'polypeptide(L)'
;MPSIEVQYAVAGEPLPLPGDIRRWVSHALQDRRDDVELVVRLVDEAEMTALNQRYRGKSGVTNVLSFPYEPLPGISSGLLGDIVVCAPVVAEEAVRQGKSLDAHWAHLVMHGVLHLRGYDHHHDPDAYRMETLETELLAGLGFADPYN
;
A
#
# COMPACT_ATOMS: atom_id res chain seq x y z
N MET A 1 9.40 -16.75 -5.48
CA MET A 1 9.73 -15.45 -4.85
C MET A 1 8.90 -14.35 -5.51
N PRO A 2 8.25 -13.50 -4.74
CA PRO A 2 7.57 -12.37 -5.33
C PRO A 2 8.58 -11.38 -5.93
N SER A 3 8.20 -10.75 -7.03
CA SER A 3 8.98 -9.71 -7.66
C SER A 3 8.38 -8.35 -7.29
N ILE A 4 9.08 -7.58 -6.50
CA ILE A 4 8.59 -6.31 -5.97
C ILE A 4 9.54 -5.21 -6.44
N GLU A 5 9.06 -4.37 -7.35
CA GLU A 5 9.82 -3.22 -7.80
C GLU A 5 9.46 -2.01 -6.94
N VAL A 6 10.46 -1.31 -6.42
CA VAL A 6 10.26 -0.10 -5.64
C VAL A 6 10.80 1.09 -6.44
N GLN A 7 9.94 2.08 -6.69
CA GLN A 7 10.30 3.27 -7.44
C GLN A 7 10.25 4.50 -6.55
N TYR A 8 11.35 5.22 -6.45
CA TYR A 8 11.42 6.46 -5.69
C TYR A 8 11.30 7.64 -6.64
N ALA A 9 10.12 8.27 -6.65
CA ALA A 9 9.81 9.41 -7.51
C ALA A 9 9.56 10.67 -6.67
N VAL A 10 10.21 10.75 -5.51
CA VAL A 10 10.08 11.89 -4.59
C VAL A 10 11.42 12.08 -3.90
N ALA A 11 11.74 13.32 -3.53
CA ALA A 11 12.96 13.67 -2.82
C ALA A 11 12.62 14.60 -1.67
N GLY A 12 13.54 14.74 -0.72
CA GLY A 12 13.39 15.68 0.39
C GLY A 12 12.60 15.17 1.58
N GLU A 13 12.07 13.95 1.49
CA GLU A 13 11.31 13.32 2.58
C GLU A 13 12.09 12.13 3.14
N PRO A 14 11.93 11.82 4.44
CA PRO A 14 12.45 10.56 4.96
C PRO A 14 11.64 9.41 4.34
N LEU A 15 12.33 8.49 3.70
CA LEU A 15 11.71 7.40 2.96
C LEU A 15 12.15 6.05 3.52
N PRO A 16 11.27 5.04 3.51
CA PRO A 16 11.68 3.70 3.93
C PRO A 16 12.65 3.09 2.93
N LEU A 17 13.47 2.17 3.42
CA LEU A 17 14.43 1.45 2.57
C LEU A 17 13.69 0.43 1.70
N PRO A 18 14.23 0.10 0.50
CA PRO A 18 13.59 -0.89 -0.36
C PRO A 18 13.40 -2.24 0.33
N GLY A 19 14.36 -2.66 1.15
CA GLY A 19 14.26 -3.92 1.89
C GLY A 19 13.10 -3.94 2.87
N ASP A 20 12.83 -2.82 3.53
CA ASP A 20 11.69 -2.72 4.46
C ASP A 20 10.37 -2.80 3.69
N ILE A 21 10.26 -2.08 2.59
CA ILE A 21 9.06 -2.12 1.74
C ILE A 21 8.80 -3.54 1.25
N ARG A 22 9.84 -4.22 0.76
CA ARG A 22 9.71 -5.61 0.28
C ARG A 22 9.28 -6.55 1.40
N ARG A 23 9.80 -6.35 2.60
CA ARG A 23 9.41 -7.15 3.76
C ARG A 23 7.94 -6.97 4.09
N TRP A 24 7.45 -5.74 4.11
CA TRP A 24 6.05 -5.45 4.37
C TRP A 24 5.14 -6.05 3.30
N VAL A 25 5.50 -5.89 2.04
CA VAL A 25 4.73 -6.46 0.93
C VAL A 25 4.68 -7.99 1.04
N SER A 26 5.83 -8.62 1.24
CA SER A 26 5.91 -10.07 1.34
C SER A 26 5.07 -10.59 2.50
N HIS A 27 5.07 -9.88 3.62
CA HIS A 27 4.28 -10.25 4.78
C HIS A 27 2.77 -10.15 4.48
N ALA A 28 2.34 -9.11 3.78
CA ALA A 28 0.93 -8.93 3.42
C ALA A 28 0.47 -9.89 2.32
N LEU A 29 1.38 -10.42 1.52
CA LEU A 29 1.05 -11.43 0.51
C LEU A 29 0.76 -12.80 1.13
N GLN A 30 1.30 -13.08 2.30
CA GLN A 30 1.11 -14.35 3.02
C GLN A 30 1.45 -15.55 2.13
N ASP A 31 0.47 -16.43 1.88
CA ASP A 31 0.67 -17.63 1.08
C ASP A 31 0.78 -17.39 -0.43
N ARG A 32 0.43 -16.18 -0.87
CA ARG A 32 0.41 -15.82 -2.29
C ARG A 32 1.70 -15.14 -2.71
N ARG A 33 2.84 -15.71 -2.32
CA ARG A 33 4.15 -15.10 -2.57
C ARG A 33 4.86 -15.57 -3.83
N ASP A 34 4.49 -16.74 -4.33
CA ASP A 34 5.15 -17.30 -5.51
C ASP A 34 4.57 -16.68 -6.79
N ASP A 35 5.46 -16.31 -7.69
CA ASP A 35 5.11 -15.78 -9.02
C ASP A 35 4.27 -14.51 -9.00
N VAL A 36 4.26 -13.78 -7.88
CA VAL A 36 3.56 -12.50 -7.79
C VAL A 36 4.50 -11.37 -8.15
N GLU A 37 4.00 -10.44 -8.97
CA GLU A 37 4.72 -9.24 -9.35
C GLU A 37 3.90 -8.01 -9.00
N LEU A 38 4.52 -7.01 -8.38
CA LEU A 38 3.87 -5.74 -8.13
C LEU A 38 4.91 -4.62 -8.04
N VAL A 39 4.42 -3.38 -8.16
CA VAL A 39 5.23 -2.17 -8.06
C VAL A 39 4.74 -1.35 -6.87
N VAL A 40 5.68 -0.80 -6.10
CA VAL A 40 5.40 0.22 -5.08
C VAL A 40 6.13 1.47 -5.51
N ARG A 41 5.38 2.53 -5.81
CA ARG A 41 5.94 3.80 -6.26
C ARG A 41 5.68 4.88 -5.22
N LEU A 42 6.74 5.54 -4.78
CA LEU A 42 6.69 6.62 -3.79
C LEU A 42 6.73 7.94 -4.54
N VAL A 43 5.71 8.78 -4.35
CA VAL A 43 5.51 9.98 -5.15
C VAL A 43 5.36 11.23 -4.28
N ASP A 44 5.46 12.40 -4.94
CA ASP A 44 5.16 13.68 -4.31
C ASP A 44 3.66 14.02 -4.45
N GLU A 45 3.26 15.16 -3.88
CA GLU A 45 1.86 15.57 -3.90
C GLU A 45 1.36 15.89 -5.30
N ALA A 46 2.20 16.46 -6.16
CA ALA A 46 1.82 16.82 -7.53
C ALA A 46 1.48 15.56 -8.34
N GLU A 47 2.32 14.55 -8.28
CA GLU A 47 2.06 13.31 -9.01
C GLU A 47 0.82 12.59 -8.43
N MET A 48 0.68 12.54 -7.11
CA MET A 48 -0.48 11.91 -6.48
C MET A 48 -1.78 12.63 -6.85
N THR A 49 -1.77 13.95 -6.86
CA THR A 49 -2.94 14.75 -7.24
C THR A 49 -3.36 14.44 -8.68
N ALA A 50 -2.39 14.37 -9.60
CA ALA A 50 -2.65 14.05 -10.99
C ALA A 50 -3.23 12.64 -11.15
N LEU A 51 -2.68 11.66 -10.43
CA LEU A 51 -3.16 10.28 -10.48
C LEU A 51 -4.56 10.15 -9.90
N ASN A 52 -4.83 10.83 -8.79
CA ASN A 52 -6.14 10.80 -8.15
C ASN A 52 -7.21 11.39 -9.06
N GLN A 53 -6.90 12.51 -9.72
CA GLN A 53 -7.82 13.13 -10.66
C GLN A 53 -8.05 12.25 -11.88
N ARG A 54 -6.98 11.72 -12.46
CA ARG A 54 -7.04 10.97 -13.71
C ARG A 54 -7.77 9.63 -13.57
N TYR A 55 -7.50 8.89 -12.49
CA TYR A 55 -7.97 7.51 -12.35
C TYR A 55 -9.16 7.35 -11.42
N ARG A 56 -9.42 8.31 -10.53
CA ARG A 56 -10.55 8.26 -9.60
C ARG A 56 -11.52 9.41 -9.78
N GLY A 57 -11.18 10.40 -10.62
CA GLY A 57 -12.00 11.58 -10.82
C GLY A 57 -12.16 12.45 -9.59
N LYS A 58 -11.28 12.28 -8.59
CA LYS A 58 -11.32 13.06 -7.35
C LYS A 58 -10.25 14.12 -7.36
N SER A 59 -10.59 15.31 -6.84
CA SER A 59 -9.64 16.38 -6.70
C SER A 59 -8.86 16.25 -5.41
N GLY A 60 -7.62 16.75 -5.41
CA GLY A 60 -6.78 16.78 -4.23
C GLY A 60 -5.86 15.57 -4.12
N VAL A 61 -5.13 15.55 -3.01
CA VAL A 61 -4.13 14.53 -2.75
C VAL A 61 -4.70 13.46 -1.81
N THR A 62 -4.23 12.23 -1.96
CA THR A 62 -4.53 11.14 -1.04
C THR A 62 -3.23 10.47 -0.61
N ASN A 63 -3.29 9.56 0.37
CA ASN A 63 -2.09 8.91 0.90
C ASN A 63 -1.66 7.70 0.06
N VAL A 64 -2.58 6.84 -0.35
CA VAL A 64 -2.26 5.62 -1.08
C VAL A 64 -3.33 5.34 -2.14
N LEU A 65 -2.89 4.87 -3.31
CA LEU A 65 -3.76 4.37 -4.37
C LEU A 65 -3.29 2.98 -4.78
N SER A 66 -4.23 2.10 -5.05
CA SER A 66 -3.94 0.75 -5.52
C SER A 66 -4.60 0.55 -6.88
N PHE A 67 -3.83 0.07 -7.85
CA PHE A 67 -4.28 -0.15 -9.22
C PHE A 67 -4.16 -1.64 -9.54
N PRO A 68 -5.22 -2.44 -9.35
CA PRO A 68 -5.16 -3.85 -9.66
C PRO A 68 -4.95 -4.07 -11.15
N TYR A 69 -4.18 -5.09 -11.48
CA TYR A 69 -4.05 -5.52 -12.87
C TYR A 69 -5.18 -6.50 -13.18
N GLU A 70 -5.86 -6.27 -14.31
CA GLU A 70 -6.93 -7.15 -14.76
C GLU A 70 -6.42 -7.97 -15.95
N PRO A 71 -6.13 -9.27 -15.73
CA PRO A 71 -5.68 -10.10 -16.84
C PRO A 71 -6.79 -10.37 -17.83
N LEU A 72 -6.43 -10.62 -19.07
CA LEU A 72 -7.39 -11.03 -20.09
C LEU A 72 -8.03 -12.38 -19.71
N PRO A 73 -9.31 -12.61 -20.04
CA PRO A 73 -9.98 -13.86 -19.71
C PRO A 73 -9.20 -15.08 -20.23
N GLY A 74 -9.02 -16.06 -19.36
CA GLY A 74 -8.33 -17.30 -19.69
C GLY A 74 -6.81 -17.22 -19.62
N ILE A 75 -6.24 -16.06 -19.27
CA ILE A 75 -4.80 -15.91 -19.13
C ILE A 75 -4.47 -15.76 -17.65
N SER A 76 -3.62 -16.66 -17.15
CA SER A 76 -3.10 -16.57 -15.80
C SER A 76 -1.89 -15.65 -15.80
N SER A 77 -1.82 -14.71 -14.86
CA SER A 77 -0.72 -13.79 -14.72
C SER A 77 -0.34 -13.64 -13.25
N GLY A 78 0.96 -13.55 -12.98
CA GLY A 78 1.46 -13.24 -11.65
C GLY A 78 1.40 -11.75 -11.33
N LEU A 79 1.09 -10.90 -12.31
CA LEU A 79 1.05 -9.45 -12.12
C LEU A 79 -0.15 -9.05 -11.29
N LEU A 80 0.11 -8.51 -10.10
CA LEU A 80 -0.94 -8.15 -9.15
C LEU A 80 -1.41 -6.71 -9.32
N GLY A 81 -0.49 -5.78 -9.53
CA GLY A 81 -0.83 -4.39 -9.76
C GLY A 81 0.22 -3.42 -9.24
N ASP A 82 -0.19 -2.16 -9.10
CA ASP A 82 0.66 -1.07 -8.64
C ASP A 82 0.09 -0.43 -7.39
N ILE A 83 0.99 -0.09 -6.45
CA ILE A 83 0.65 0.67 -5.25
C ILE A 83 1.42 1.99 -5.33
N VAL A 84 0.72 3.11 -5.20
CA VAL A 84 1.32 4.44 -5.23
C VAL A 84 1.10 5.09 -3.88
N VAL A 85 2.16 5.55 -3.23
CA VAL A 85 2.11 6.14 -1.89
C VAL A 85 2.69 7.55 -1.94
N CYS A 86 1.96 8.51 -1.39
CA CYS A 86 2.38 9.91 -1.35
C CYS A 86 3.20 10.18 -0.09
N ALA A 87 4.52 10.29 -0.23
CA ALA A 87 5.43 10.41 0.90
C ALA A 87 5.15 11.63 1.79
N PRO A 88 4.94 12.86 1.26
CA PRO A 88 4.64 13.98 2.14
C PRO A 88 3.37 13.81 2.97
N VAL A 89 2.33 13.18 2.39
CA VAL A 89 1.08 12.95 3.11
C VAL A 89 1.28 11.92 4.23
N VAL A 90 2.05 10.87 3.96
CA VAL A 90 2.36 9.86 4.98
C VAL A 90 3.08 10.51 6.17
N ALA A 91 4.08 11.36 5.91
CA ALA A 91 4.83 12.04 6.96
C ALA A 91 3.91 12.93 7.81
N GLU A 92 3.05 13.71 7.16
CA GLU A 92 2.10 14.58 7.85
C GLU A 92 1.10 13.78 8.70
N GLU A 93 0.55 12.73 8.13
CA GLU A 93 -0.40 11.88 8.85
C GLU A 93 0.23 11.19 10.06
N ALA A 94 1.46 10.72 9.93
CA ALA A 94 2.15 10.07 11.04
C ALA A 94 2.28 11.02 12.23
N VAL A 95 2.67 12.27 11.97
CA VAL A 95 2.78 13.29 13.03
C VAL A 95 1.41 13.57 13.64
N ARG A 96 0.40 13.80 12.81
CA ARG A 96 -0.94 14.15 13.26
C ARG A 96 -1.58 13.02 14.08
N GLN A 97 -1.31 11.77 13.72
CA GLN A 97 -1.89 10.61 14.39
C GLN A 97 -1.02 10.07 15.53
N GLY A 98 0.13 10.67 15.77
CA GLY A 98 1.04 10.23 16.84
C GLY A 98 1.64 8.86 16.60
N LYS A 99 1.84 8.49 15.34
CA LYS A 99 2.42 7.19 14.94
C LYS A 99 3.88 7.38 14.53
N SER A 100 4.69 6.32 14.69
CA SER A 100 6.00 6.33 14.09
C SER A 100 5.88 6.35 12.57
N LEU A 101 6.86 6.95 11.90
CA LEU A 101 6.84 7.03 10.44
C LEU A 101 6.84 5.63 9.82
N ASP A 102 7.67 4.72 10.34
CA ASP A 102 7.75 3.34 9.84
C ASP A 102 6.43 2.59 10.01
N ALA A 103 5.76 2.77 11.15
CA ALA A 103 4.48 2.10 11.39
C ALA A 103 3.42 2.57 10.38
N HIS A 104 3.41 3.87 10.09
CA HIS A 104 2.42 4.40 9.14
C HIS A 104 2.72 3.96 7.71
N TRP A 105 4.00 3.97 7.31
CA TRP A 105 4.41 3.44 6.01
C TRP A 105 4.03 1.97 5.85
N ALA A 106 4.35 1.16 6.85
CA ALA A 106 4.03 -0.27 6.82
C ALA A 106 2.52 -0.49 6.68
N HIS A 107 1.72 0.27 7.45
CA HIS A 107 0.27 0.17 7.38
C HIS A 107 -0.26 0.47 5.97
N LEU A 108 0.17 1.58 5.37
CA LEU A 108 -0.34 1.98 4.07
C LEU A 108 0.10 1.04 2.95
N VAL A 109 1.36 0.59 2.98
CA VAL A 109 1.85 -0.37 1.98
C VAL A 109 1.08 -1.68 2.09
N MET A 110 0.91 -2.22 3.29
CA MET A 110 0.19 -3.48 3.50
C MET A 110 -1.29 -3.34 3.15
N HIS A 111 -1.90 -2.19 3.47
CA HIS A 111 -3.27 -1.89 3.07
C HIS A 111 -3.42 -1.95 1.54
N GLY A 112 -2.47 -1.35 0.81
CA GLY A 112 -2.46 -1.40 -0.65
C GLY A 112 -2.35 -2.82 -1.20
N VAL A 113 -1.50 -3.64 -0.59
CA VAL A 113 -1.36 -5.05 -0.99
C VAL A 113 -2.67 -5.81 -0.79
N LEU A 114 -3.34 -5.59 0.33
CA LEU A 114 -4.62 -6.26 0.60
C LEU A 114 -5.68 -5.86 -0.42
N HIS A 115 -5.73 -4.60 -0.81
CA HIS A 115 -6.62 -4.16 -1.89
C HIS A 115 -6.32 -4.89 -3.20
N LEU A 116 -5.04 -5.04 -3.55
CA LEU A 116 -4.66 -5.76 -4.76
C LEU A 116 -5.06 -7.24 -4.68
N ARG A 117 -5.14 -7.79 -3.46
CA ARG A 117 -5.59 -9.17 -3.25
C ARG A 117 -7.10 -9.32 -3.25
N GLY A 118 -7.85 -8.23 -3.40
CA GLY A 118 -9.29 -8.25 -3.47
C GLY A 118 -10.03 -7.89 -2.20
N TYR A 119 -9.32 -7.54 -1.12
CA TYR A 119 -9.97 -7.05 0.10
C TYR A 119 -10.54 -5.66 -0.15
N ASP A 120 -11.66 -5.37 0.47
CA ASP A 120 -12.39 -4.12 0.26
C ASP A 120 -12.85 -3.60 1.62
N HIS A 121 -13.01 -2.27 1.71
CA HIS A 121 -13.50 -1.65 2.94
C HIS A 121 -14.74 -0.78 2.70
N HIS A 122 -15.44 -1.00 1.57
CA HIS A 122 -16.64 -0.23 1.23
C HIS A 122 -17.90 -0.73 1.92
N HIS A 123 -17.92 -1.98 2.39
CA HIS A 123 -19.03 -2.57 3.13
C HIS A 123 -18.59 -2.95 4.53
N ASP A 124 -19.44 -2.76 5.53
CA ASP A 124 -19.09 -2.97 6.93
C ASP A 124 -18.46 -4.33 7.24
N PRO A 125 -19.02 -5.47 6.77
CA PRO A 125 -18.37 -6.76 7.03
C PRO A 125 -17.01 -6.89 6.38
N ASP A 126 -16.84 -6.34 5.18
CA ASP A 126 -15.58 -6.37 4.45
C ASP A 126 -14.55 -5.45 5.09
N ALA A 127 -14.98 -4.25 5.53
CA ALA A 127 -14.11 -3.33 6.24
C ALA A 127 -13.58 -3.94 7.54
N TYR A 128 -14.44 -4.58 8.31
CA TYR A 128 -14.04 -5.24 9.55
C TYR A 128 -13.01 -6.35 9.28
N ARG A 129 -13.24 -7.16 8.26
CA ARG A 129 -12.32 -8.24 7.90
C ARG A 129 -10.97 -7.72 7.48
N MET A 130 -10.95 -6.66 6.66
CA MET A 130 -9.72 -6.06 6.18
C MET A 130 -8.95 -5.42 7.33
N GLU A 131 -9.61 -4.64 8.19
CA GLU A 131 -8.97 -3.97 9.33
C GLU A 131 -8.43 -4.98 10.34
N THR A 132 -9.14 -6.07 10.57
CA THR A 132 -8.68 -7.14 11.45
C THR A 132 -7.41 -7.78 10.90
N LEU A 133 -7.37 -8.06 9.60
CA LEU A 133 -6.20 -8.63 8.97
C LEU A 133 -5.02 -7.66 8.99
N GLU A 134 -5.25 -6.38 8.72
CA GLU A 134 -4.20 -5.36 8.82
C GLU A 134 -3.60 -5.32 10.21
N THR A 135 -4.45 -5.34 11.23
CA THR A 135 -4.00 -5.31 12.62
C THR A 135 -3.14 -6.53 12.96
N GLU A 136 -3.57 -7.72 12.52
CA GLU A 136 -2.82 -8.96 12.75
C GLU A 136 -1.48 -8.95 12.02
N LEU A 137 -1.46 -8.50 10.78
CA LEU A 137 -0.23 -8.44 9.99
C LEU A 137 0.77 -7.44 10.58
N LEU A 138 0.29 -6.27 11.02
CA LEU A 138 1.15 -5.28 11.65
C LEU A 138 1.69 -5.78 12.99
N ALA A 139 0.85 -6.45 13.78
CA ALA A 139 1.29 -7.03 15.05
C ALA A 139 2.41 -8.07 14.83
N GLY A 140 2.31 -8.85 13.77
CA GLY A 140 3.35 -9.82 13.41
C GLY A 140 4.70 -9.19 13.07
N LEU A 141 4.70 -7.91 12.70
CA LEU A 141 5.92 -7.15 12.45
C LEU A 141 6.32 -6.27 13.63
N GLY A 142 5.60 -6.33 14.74
CA GLY A 142 5.90 -5.56 15.93
C GLY A 142 5.30 -4.16 15.97
N PHE A 143 4.34 -3.87 15.11
CA PHE A 143 3.67 -2.57 15.09
C PHE A 143 2.35 -2.62 15.86
N ALA A 144 2.00 -1.50 16.49
CA ALA A 144 0.75 -1.37 17.24
C ALA A 144 -0.46 -1.34 16.29
N ASP A 145 -1.65 -1.58 16.85
CA ASP A 145 -2.91 -1.52 16.13
C ASP A 145 -3.08 -0.12 15.51
N PRO A 146 -3.20 -0.01 14.18
CA PRO A 146 -3.31 1.29 13.52
C PRO A 146 -4.64 2.00 13.77
N TYR A 147 -5.64 1.26 14.24
CA TYR A 147 -6.99 1.80 14.47
C TYR A 147 -7.27 2.12 15.93
N ASN A 148 -6.26 2.03 16.77
CA ASN A 148 -6.42 2.21 18.21
C ASN A 148 -5.91 3.59 18.66
#